data_f6c73e372f85c0d45f0d878e38e75d79
#
_entry.id   f6c73e372f85c0d45f0d878e38e75d79
#
_cell.length_a   1.000
_cell.length_b   1.000
_cell.length_c   1.000
_cell.angle_alpha   90.00
_cell.angle_beta   90.00
_cell.angle_gamma   90.00
#
_symmetry.space_group_name_H-M   'P 1'
#
loop_
_entity.id
_entity.type
_entity.pdbx_description
1 polymer ?
#
loop_
_entity_poly.entity_id
_entity_poly.type
_entity_poly.pdbx_seq_one_letter_code
_entity_poly.pdbx_strand_id
1 'polypeptide(L)'
;METNIGKKVIIRGDRSGVEFGTLVAQNGREVTLHNARRIWYWDGAASLSQLAKDGTTTPRECKFTVTVDSITILDAIEIIPCTDNAIKSIEEVREWKR
;
A
#
# COMPACT_ATOMS: atom_id res chain seq x y z
N MET A 1 -21.92 5.08 7.60
CA MET A 1 -21.00 4.68 6.52
C MET A 1 -19.59 4.54 7.10
N GLU A 2 -18.97 3.40 6.86
CA GLU A 2 -17.61 3.20 7.33
C GLU A 2 -16.64 4.00 6.49
N THR A 3 -15.60 4.51 7.15
CA THR A 3 -14.50 5.18 6.46
C THR A 3 -13.22 4.37 6.64
N ASN A 4 -12.32 4.48 5.68
CA ASN A 4 -11.00 3.86 5.76
C ASN A 4 -9.95 4.81 6.38
N ILE A 5 -10.37 6.01 6.79
CA ILE A 5 -9.46 6.96 7.43
C ILE A 5 -8.88 6.35 8.71
N GLY A 6 -7.57 6.42 8.85
CA GLY A 6 -6.84 5.86 9.99
C GLY A 6 -6.39 4.42 9.79
N LYS A 7 -6.84 3.76 8.72
CA LYS A 7 -6.46 2.38 8.43
C LYS A 7 -5.23 2.34 7.55
N LYS A 8 -4.46 1.27 7.67
CA LYS A 8 -3.39 0.98 6.71
C LYS A 8 -4.00 0.27 5.51
N VAL A 9 -3.74 0.81 4.34
CA VAL A 9 -4.40 0.42 3.09
C VAL A 9 -3.40 0.26 1.97
N ILE A 10 -3.80 -0.49 0.94
CA ILE A 10 -3.16 -0.46 -0.37
C ILE A 10 -4.02 0.42 -1.26
N ILE A 11 -3.40 1.39 -1.92
CA ILE A 11 -4.04 2.25 -2.91
C ILE A 11 -3.56 1.83 -4.28
N ARG A 12 -4.51 1.56 -5.18
CA ARG A 12 -4.20 1.38 -6.58
C ARG A 12 -4.57 2.65 -7.32
N GLY A 13 -3.59 3.27 -7.99
CA GLY A 13 -3.81 4.42 -8.85
C GLY A 13 -4.03 3.98 -10.28
N ASP A 14 -4.70 4.82 -11.07
CA ASP A 14 -4.92 4.57 -12.49
C ASP A 14 -3.59 4.56 -13.25
N ARG A 15 -2.75 5.57 -12.99
CA ARG A 15 -1.42 5.70 -13.60
C ARG A 15 -0.30 5.82 -12.59
N SER A 16 -0.62 6.20 -11.36
CA SER A 16 0.39 6.47 -10.33
C SER A 16 1.01 5.22 -9.72
N GLY A 17 0.48 4.03 -10.01
CA GLY A 17 0.99 2.79 -9.48
C GLY A 17 0.29 2.36 -8.20
N VAL A 18 1.03 1.67 -7.33
CA VAL A 18 0.47 1.06 -6.11
C VAL A 18 1.24 1.60 -4.91
N GLU A 19 0.50 2.03 -3.88
CA GLU A 19 1.06 2.55 -2.64
C GLU A 19 0.47 1.84 -1.44
N PHE A 20 1.25 1.76 -0.37
CA PHE A 20 0.81 1.25 0.93
C PHE A 20 1.11 2.29 1.99
N GLY A 21 0.17 2.54 2.88
CA GLY A 21 0.36 3.49 3.97
C GLY A 21 -0.90 3.68 4.78
N THR A 22 -0.85 4.62 5.72
CA THR A 22 -2.00 4.98 6.54
C THR A 22 -2.80 6.05 5.83
N LEU A 23 -4.09 5.78 5.58
CA LEU A 23 -4.97 6.74 4.92
C LEU A 23 -5.37 7.81 5.92
N VAL A 24 -5.03 9.07 5.63
CA VAL A 24 -5.32 10.18 6.53
C VAL A 24 -6.31 11.18 5.96
N ALA A 25 -6.48 11.22 4.64
CA ALA A 25 -7.43 12.13 4.00
C ALA A 25 -7.89 11.54 2.67
N GLN A 26 -9.14 11.79 2.32
CA GLN A 26 -9.72 11.37 1.06
C GLN A 26 -10.71 12.42 0.58
N ASN A 27 -10.58 12.81 -0.69
CA ASN A 27 -11.50 13.70 -1.37
C ASN A 27 -11.66 13.20 -2.80
N GLY A 28 -12.73 12.41 -3.03
CA GLY A 28 -12.92 11.75 -4.30
C GLY A 28 -11.76 10.77 -4.58
N ARG A 29 -11.09 10.95 -5.71
CA ARG A 29 -9.95 10.12 -6.11
C ARG A 29 -8.62 10.62 -5.55
N GLU A 30 -8.64 11.74 -4.85
CA GLU A 30 -7.43 12.26 -4.21
C GLU A 30 -7.33 11.71 -2.79
N VAL A 31 -6.25 11.00 -2.50
CA VAL A 31 -6.00 10.41 -1.18
C VAL A 31 -4.62 10.79 -0.69
N THR A 32 -4.49 10.99 0.61
CA THR A 32 -3.21 11.24 1.25
C THR A 32 -2.89 10.11 2.21
N LEU A 33 -1.68 9.58 2.07
CA LEU A 33 -1.16 8.54 2.94
C LEU A 33 0.01 9.09 3.75
N HIS A 34 0.08 8.67 5.02
CA HIS A 34 1.27 8.89 5.85
C HIS A 34 2.04 7.59 5.98
N ASN A 35 3.35 7.70 6.18
CA ASN A 35 4.26 6.56 6.28
C ASN A 35 4.06 5.63 5.09
N ALA A 36 4.15 6.22 3.90
CA ALA A 36 3.80 5.55 2.65
C ALA A 36 5.02 4.97 1.96
N ARG A 37 4.86 3.81 1.38
CA ARG A 37 5.88 3.21 0.53
C ARG A 37 5.23 2.69 -0.74
N ARG A 38 5.93 2.83 -1.87
CA ARG A 38 5.44 2.34 -3.15
C ARG A 38 5.71 0.86 -3.27
N ILE A 39 4.70 0.11 -3.71
CA ILE A 39 4.83 -1.29 -4.07
C ILE A 39 5.20 -1.32 -5.54
N TRP A 40 6.50 -1.18 -5.81
CA TRP A 40 7.04 -1.12 -7.17
C TRP A 40 6.86 -2.45 -7.90
N TYR A 41 7.13 -3.53 -7.20
CA TYR A 41 6.98 -4.88 -7.71
C TYR A 41 6.71 -5.82 -6.54
N TRP A 42 5.74 -6.70 -6.70
CA TRP A 42 5.46 -7.70 -5.68
C TRP A 42 5.47 -9.09 -6.30
N ASP A 43 5.79 -10.09 -5.45
CA ASP A 43 5.71 -11.50 -5.72
C ASP A 43 5.20 -12.18 -4.46
N GLY A 44 4.79 -13.43 -4.55
CA GLY A 44 4.28 -14.17 -3.39
C GLY A 44 2.83 -13.88 -3.04
N ALA A 45 2.10 -13.19 -3.93
CA ALA A 45 0.67 -12.99 -3.87
C ALA A 45 0.15 -12.92 -5.30
N ALA A 46 -0.99 -13.55 -5.56
CA ALA A 46 -1.55 -13.61 -6.90
C ALA A 46 -2.18 -12.29 -7.34
N SER A 47 -2.61 -11.46 -6.40
CA SER A 47 -3.31 -10.22 -6.67
C SER A 47 -3.07 -9.22 -5.55
N LEU A 48 -3.44 -7.96 -5.78
CA LEU A 48 -3.42 -6.95 -4.72
C LEU A 48 -4.37 -7.31 -3.59
N SER A 49 -5.50 -7.93 -3.92
CA SER A 49 -6.46 -8.39 -2.90
C SER A 49 -5.82 -9.41 -1.98
N GLN A 50 -5.08 -10.37 -2.54
CA GLN A 50 -4.37 -11.35 -1.71
C GLN A 50 -3.25 -10.69 -0.91
N LEU A 51 -2.51 -9.77 -1.51
CA LEU A 51 -1.45 -9.04 -0.80
C LEU A 51 -2.02 -8.28 0.40
N ALA A 52 -3.19 -7.64 0.24
CA ALA A 52 -3.85 -6.92 1.32
C ALA A 52 -4.42 -7.84 2.41
N LYS A 53 -4.72 -9.09 2.06
CA LYS A 53 -5.29 -10.05 3.00
C LYS A 53 -4.21 -10.87 3.71
N ASP A 54 -3.24 -11.37 2.96
CA ASP A 54 -2.28 -12.37 3.45
C ASP A 54 -0.82 -11.87 3.49
N GLY A 55 -0.52 -10.78 2.78
CA GLY A 55 0.86 -10.34 2.63
C GLY A 55 1.57 -11.15 1.55
N THR A 56 2.90 -11.17 1.61
CA THR A 56 3.72 -11.88 0.63
C THR A 56 4.39 -13.11 1.25
N THR A 57 4.46 -14.19 0.48
CA THR A 57 5.20 -15.40 0.87
C THR A 57 6.66 -15.33 0.44
N THR A 58 7.03 -14.36 -0.41
CA THR A 58 8.39 -14.23 -0.93
C THR A 58 8.90 -12.80 -0.80
N PRO A 59 9.07 -12.30 0.44
CA PRO A 59 9.45 -10.89 0.65
C PRO A 59 10.76 -10.49 -0.04
N ARG A 60 11.68 -11.43 -0.23
CA ARG A 60 12.97 -11.14 -0.88
C ARG A 60 12.82 -10.81 -2.36
N GLU A 61 11.72 -11.25 -2.98
CA GLU A 61 11.46 -11.02 -4.40
C GLU A 61 10.67 -9.73 -4.63
N CYS A 62 10.23 -9.07 -3.57
CA CYS A 62 9.47 -7.82 -3.68
C CYS A 62 10.40 -6.61 -3.77
N LYS A 63 9.93 -5.58 -4.48
CA LYS A 63 10.64 -4.29 -4.56
C LYS A 63 9.69 -3.22 -4.02
N PHE A 64 9.74 -3.02 -2.70
CA PHE A 64 8.98 -2.00 -2.00
C PHE A 64 9.95 -0.87 -1.64
N THR A 65 9.59 0.35 -2.00
CA THR A 65 10.49 1.49 -1.87
C THR A 65 10.70 1.91 -0.43
N VAL A 66 11.54 2.92 -0.23
CA VAL A 66 11.68 3.58 1.07
C VAL A 66 10.34 4.15 1.49
N THR A 67 10.13 4.24 2.80
CA THR A 67 8.94 4.87 3.37
C THR A 67 9.14 6.37 3.41
N VAL A 68 8.16 7.11 2.90
CA VAL A 68 8.14 8.57 2.97
C VAL A 68 7.08 9.02 3.98
N ASP A 69 7.26 10.22 4.55
CA ASP A 69 6.35 10.71 5.58
C ASP A 69 4.93 10.88 5.07
N SER A 70 4.78 11.38 3.85
CA SER A 70 3.47 11.66 3.28
C SER A 70 3.53 11.61 1.76
N ILE A 71 2.45 11.12 1.16
CA ILE A 71 2.26 11.16 -0.30
C ILE A 71 0.79 11.42 -0.58
N THR A 72 0.52 12.25 -1.58
CA THR A 72 -0.84 12.49 -2.07
C THR A 72 -0.95 11.88 -3.46
N ILE A 73 -1.93 10.99 -3.62
CA ILE A 73 -2.22 10.29 -4.86
C ILE A 73 -3.46 10.93 -5.46
N LEU A 74 -3.40 11.33 -6.72
CA LEU A 74 -4.46 12.11 -7.35
C LEU A 74 -5.43 11.26 -8.17
N ASP A 75 -5.10 10.00 -8.41
CA ASP A 75 -5.84 9.13 -9.32
C ASP A 75 -6.15 7.76 -8.69
N ALA A 76 -6.49 7.74 -7.42
CA ALA A 76 -6.83 6.50 -6.74
C ALA A 76 -8.09 5.90 -7.33
N ILE A 77 -8.04 4.62 -7.69
CA ILE A 77 -9.19 3.89 -8.21
C ILE A 77 -9.61 2.75 -7.28
N GLU A 78 -8.74 2.33 -6.37
CA GLU A 78 -9.06 1.33 -5.35
C GLU A 78 -8.40 1.68 -4.04
N ILE A 79 -9.12 1.46 -2.94
CA ILE A 79 -8.60 1.54 -1.58
C ILE A 79 -8.87 0.18 -0.95
N ILE A 80 -7.82 -0.56 -0.63
CA ILE A 80 -7.97 -1.91 -0.08
C ILE A 80 -7.42 -1.92 1.35
N PRO A 81 -8.30 -2.01 2.36
CA PRO A 81 -7.84 -2.12 3.75
C PRO A 81 -7.04 -3.43 3.94
N CYS A 82 -5.94 -3.34 4.67
CA CYS A 82 -5.07 -4.48 4.90
C CYS A 82 -5.38 -5.13 6.25
N THR A 83 -5.24 -6.46 6.30
CA THR A 83 -5.32 -7.21 7.57
C THR A 83 -4.06 -6.97 8.38
N ASP A 84 -4.11 -7.25 9.68
CA ASP A 84 -2.94 -7.11 10.55
C ASP A 84 -1.78 -7.98 10.06
N ASN A 85 -2.05 -9.19 9.59
CA ASN A 85 -1.02 -10.06 9.05
C ASN A 85 -0.37 -9.47 7.80
N ALA A 86 -1.18 -8.92 6.91
CA ALA A 86 -0.68 -8.29 5.68
C ALA A 86 0.15 -7.05 6.01
N ILE A 87 -0.32 -6.22 6.94
CA ILE A 87 0.40 -5.02 7.36
C ILE A 87 1.79 -5.40 7.85
N LYS A 88 1.89 -6.39 8.74
CA LYS A 88 3.16 -6.85 9.27
C LYS A 88 4.06 -7.35 8.14
N SER A 89 3.52 -8.17 7.25
CA SER A 89 4.26 -8.72 6.12
C SER A 89 4.82 -7.62 5.22
N ILE A 90 3.99 -6.66 4.86
CA ILE A 90 4.39 -5.58 3.95
C ILE A 90 5.42 -4.66 4.62
N GLU A 91 5.22 -4.34 5.90
CA GLU A 91 6.14 -3.46 6.63
C GLU A 91 7.51 -4.10 6.84
N GLU A 92 7.58 -5.42 6.93
CA GLU A 92 8.83 -6.15 7.11
C GLU A 92 9.63 -6.34 5.81
N VAL A 93 9.04 -6.08 4.66
CA VAL A 93 9.77 -6.19 3.39
C VAL A 93 10.89 -5.15 3.39
N ARG A 94 12.11 -5.63 3.11
CA ARG A 94 13.30 -4.79 3.07
C ARG A 94 13.14 -3.66 2.05
N GLU A 95 13.57 -2.47 2.39
CA GLU A 95 13.54 -1.33 1.47
C GLU A 95 14.40 -1.59 0.25
N TRP A 96 13.81 -1.40 -0.92
CA TRP A 96 14.52 -1.46 -2.19
C TRP A 96 14.99 -0.05 -2.52
N LYS A 97 16.28 0.16 -2.45
CA LYS A 97 16.90 1.48 -2.63
C LYS A 97 18.34 1.34 -3.09
N ARG A 98 18.88 2.45 -3.52
CA ARG A 98 20.28 2.56 -3.89
C ARG A 98 21.08 3.29 -2.83
#